data_170046b9cccaa2c69a9f3b4b909ad82b
#
_entry.id   170046b9cccaa2c69a9f3b4b909ad82b
#
_cell.length_a   1.000
_cell.length_b   1.000
_cell.length_c   1.000
_cell.angle_alpha   90.00
_cell.angle_beta   90.00
_cell.angle_gamma   90.00
#
_symmetry.space_group_name_H-M   'P 1'
#
loop_
_entity.id
_entity.type
_entity.pdbx_description
1 polymer ?
#
loop_
_entity_poly.entity_id
_entity_poly.type
_entity_poly.pdbx_seq_one_letter_code
_entity_poly.pdbx_strand_id
1 'polypeptide(L)'
;MKIARSVLLLAATTAAVSACQSSRATPPEVRSAHAALRASLDPAAPGLSLLRLQEFARRHARYDIAPEVSRDITRWQPLLEPAYRRARDLAREGAFDAAEDILADLALVPDQPAGRQAREFLAFEFHEVKASRLLVTGDAEGAEAAARQALGRTLDEGQMAAAQQLLDAAALAKLGATMTRTTALRSAAKVLQTWLYSNYVDNGRFPERLTLDDPDLAPLRDTGTLDVVAGFEDYRAADDTFSVLVVGRSGERFRVTERVVEPVPAPTAGPR
;
A
#
# COMPACT_ATOMS: atom_id res chain seq x y z
N MET A 1 54.70 33.63 -5.84
CA MET A 1 54.68 32.44 -6.72
C MET A 1 53.28 32.28 -7.29
N LYS A 2 53.10 32.62 -8.58
CA LYS A 2 51.81 32.48 -9.29
C LYS A 2 51.79 31.14 -9.99
N ILE A 3 50.85 30.28 -9.62
CA ILE A 3 50.64 28.99 -10.31
C ILE A 3 49.42 29.21 -11.24
N ALA A 4 49.74 29.28 -12.54
CA ALA A 4 48.77 29.36 -13.62
C ALA A 4 48.03 28.00 -13.75
N ARG A 5 46.73 27.98 -13.58
CA ARG A 5 45.87 26.85 -13.93
C ARG A 5 45.53 26.97 -15.44
N SER A 6 46.16 26.12 -16.23
CA SER A 6 45.78 25.89 -17.62
C SER A 6 44.46 25.12 -17.67
N VAL A 7 43.39 25.78 -18.08
CA VAL A 7 42.14 25.15 -18.43
C VAL A 7 42.28 24.58 -19.83
N LEU A 8 42.41 23.25 -19.93
CA LEU A 8 42.37 22.54 -21.20
C LEU A 8 40.91 22.45 -21.67
N LEU A 9 40.53 23.30 -22.60
CA LEU A 9 39.25 23.24 -23.30
C LEU A 9 39.32 22.07 -24.29
N LEU A 10 38.77 20.93 -23.93
CA LEU A 10 38.54 19.81 -24.86
C LEU A 10 37.33 20.19 -25.70
N ALA A 11 37.56 20.75 -26.85
CA ALA A 11 36.56 20.91 -27.89
C ALA A 11 36.23 19.52 -28.44
N ALA A 12 35.13 18.94 -27.98
CA ALA A 12 34.52 17.77 -28.60
C ALA A 12 34.00 18.22 -29.99
N THR A 13 34.81 18.07 -31.01
CA THR A 13 34.36 18.10 -32.39
C THR A 13 33.50 16.88 -32.63
N THR A 14 32.20 17.02 -32.41
CA THR A 14 31.20 16.09 -32.99
C THR A 14 31.29 16.26 -34.50
N ALA A 15 32.07 15.36 -35.12
CA ALA A 15 32.04 15.16 -36.56
C ALA A 15 30.61 14.71 -36.89
N ALA A 16 29.79 15.63 -37.35
CA ALA A 16 28.55 15.34 -38.03
C ALA A 16 28.92 14.60 -39.33
N VAL A 17 29.02 13.28 -39.23
CA VAL A 17 28.99 12.41 -40.41
C VAL A 17 27.55 12.48 -40.93
N SER A 18 27.27 13.53 -41.70
CA SER A 18 26.13 13.58 -42.62
C SER A 18 26.38 12.54 -43.70
N ALA A 19 26.26 11.24 -43.35
CA ALA A 19 26.00 10.23 -44.35
C ALA A 19 24.62 10.61 -44.93
N CYS A 20 24.62 11.11 -46.17
CA CYS A 20 23.44 11.09 -47.03
C CYS A 20 23.02 9.65 -47.24
N GLN A 21 22.41 9.03 -46.23
CA GLN A 21 21.67 7.81 -46.40
C GLN A 21 20.43 8.22 -47.19
N SER A 22 20.42 7.91 -48.48
CA SER A 22 19.23 8.00 -49.30
C SER A 22 18.12 7.23 -48.58
N SER A 23 17.18 8.00 -47.95
CA SER A 23 16.04 7.41 -47.26
C SER A 23 15.26 6.57 -48.28
N ARG A 24 15.03 5.30 -47.98
CA ARG A 24 14.23 4.43 -48.81
C ARG A 24 12.78 4.88 -48.75
N ALA A 25 12.07 4.78 -49.87
CA ALA A 25 10.63 5.01 -49.87
C ALA A 25 9.94 4.08 -48.85
N THR A 26 9.02 4.62 -48.07
CA THR A 26 8.30 3.85 -47.04
C THR A 26 7.29 2.90 -47.70
N PRO A 27 7.38 1.59 -47.47
CA PRO A 27 6.39 0.63 -47.93
C PRO A 27 4.98 0.96 -47.42
N PRO A 28 3.90 0.67 -48.18
CA PRO A 28 2.53 0.93 -47.77
C PRO A 28 2.18 0.30 -46.41
N GLU A 29 2.70 -0.91 -46.14
CA GLU A 29 2.46 -1.66 -44.91
C GLU A 29 3.04 -0.91 -43.68
N VAL A 30 4.20 -0.27 -43.84
CA VAL A 30 4.85 0.51 -42.79
C VAL A 30 4.05 1.80 -42.52
N ARG A 31 3.53 2.46 -43.56
CA ARG A 31 2.63 3.63 -43.40
C ARG A 31 1.33 3.27 -42.70
N SER A 32 0.72 2.15 -43.11
CA SER A 32 -0.48 1.61 -42.48
C SER A 32 -0.22 1.26 -40.99
N ALA A 33 0.92 0.61 -40.69
CA ALA A 33 1.31 0.28 -39.32
C ALA A 33 1.55 1.55 -38.48
N HIS A 34 2.16 2.61 -39.03
CA HIS A 34 2.31 3.90 -38.32
C HIS A 34 0.95 4.55 -38.03
N ALA A 35 0.02 4.54 -38.99
CA ALA A 35 -1.32 5.09 -38.78
C ALA A 35 -2.07 4.31 -37.69
N ALA A 36 -1.99 2.99 -37.69
CA ALA A 36 -2.57 2.13 -36.67
C ALA A 36 -1.94 2.39 -35.28
N LEU A 37 -0.61 2.52 -35.22
CA LEU A 37 0.10 2.88 -33.99
C LEU A 37 -0.40 4.20 -33.44
N ARG A 38 -0.48 5.26 -34.25
CA ARG A 38 -0.99 6.57 -33.82
C ARG A 38 -2.41 6.50 -33.29
N ALA A 39 -3.27 5.69 -33.88
CA ALA A 39 -4.64 5.49 -33.42
C ALA A 39 -4.73 4.73 -32.09
N SER A 40 -3.68 3.97 -31.72
CA SER A 40 -3.61 3.18 -30.49
C SER A 40 -2.89 3.88 -29.33
N LEU A 41 -2.39 5.11 -29.53
CA LEU A 41 -1.70 5.85 -28.49
C LEU A 41 -2.71 6.40 -27.48
N ASP A 42 -2.39 6.20 -26.19
CA ASP A 42 -3.25 6.60 -25.07
C ASP A 42 -2.61 7.72 -24.25
N PRO A 43 -3.24 8.89 -24.15
CA PRO A 43 -2.78 9.97 -23.28
C PRO A 43 -2.78 9.61 -21.78
N ALA A 44 -3.56 8.62 -21.36
CA ALA A 44 -3.55 8.13 -19.99
C ALA A 44 -2.31 7.27 -19.67
N ALA A 45 -1.67 6.68 -20.72
CA ALA A 45 -0.45 5.90 -20.61
C ALA A 45 0.65 6.49 -21.52
N PRO A 46 1.16 7.70 -21.20
CA PRO A 46 2.10 8.41 -22.07
C PRO A 46 3.48 7.73 -22.17
N GLY A 47 3.91 7.00 -21.13
CA GLY A 47 5.16 6.23 -21.12
C GLY A 47 5.13 5.10 -22.14
N LEU A 48 4.12 4.26 -22.09
CA LEU A 48 3.93 3.15 -23.05
C LEU A 48 3.76 3.67 -24.47
N SER A 49 2.99 4.75 -24.65
CA SER A 49 2.78 5.39 -25.94
C SER A 49 4.09 5.89 -26.55
N LEU A 50 4.93 6.55 -25.75
CA LEU A 50 6.24 7.02 -26.19
C LEU A 50 7.20 5.85 -26.47
N LEU A 51 7.21 4.81 -25.65
CA LEU A 51 8.02 3.61 -25.86
C LEU A 51 7.69 2.97 -27.21
N ARG A 52 6.41 2.79 -27.53
CA ARG A 52 5.95 2.22 -28.81
C ARG A 52 6.40 3.07 -30.01
N LEU A 53 6.32 4.40 -29.90
CA LEU A 53 6.82 5.30 -30.93
C LEU A 53 8.35 5.19 -31.13
N GLN A 54 9.11 5.11 -30.04
CA GLN A 54 10.57 4.95 -30.08
C GLN A 54 10.96 3.60 -30.68
N GLU A 55 10.26 2.55 -30.35
CA GLU A 55 10.48 1.22 -30.95
C GLU A 55 10.17 1.24 -32.45
N PHE A 56 9.05 1.85 -32.85
CA PHE A 56 8.70 2.01 -34.26
C PHE A 56 9.76 2.80 -35.01
N ALA A 57 10.22 3.92 -34.44
CA ALA A 57 11.30 4.73 -35.01
C ALA A 57 12.58 3.93 -35.22
N ARG A 58 13.01 3.12 -34.22
CA ARG A 58 14.21 2.28 -34.31
C ARG A 58 14.09 1.23 -35.41
N ARG A 59 12.94 0.56 -35.54
CA ARG A 59 12.69 -0.49 -36.54
C ARG A 59 12.66 0.06 -37.97
N HIS A 60 12.20 1.31 -38.13
CA HIS A 60 11.92 1.92 -39.43
C HIS A 60 12.80 3.13 -39.77
N ALA A 61 13.93 3.31 -39.05
CA ALA A 61 14.84 4.45 -39.19
C ALA A 61 15.35 4.71 -40.62
N ARG A 62 15.39 3.67 -41.48
CA ARG A 62 15.88 3.74 -42.85
C ARG A 62 14.86 4.24 -43.87
N TYR A 63 13.60 4.44 -43.46
CA TYR A 63 12.51 4.87 -44.32
C TYR A 63 12.25 6.37 -44.24
N ASP A 64 11.63 6.96 -45.25
CA ASP A 64 11.30 8.35 -45.36
C ASP A 64 10.19 8.82 -44.35
N ILE A 65 9.54 7.85 -43.68
CA ILE A 65 8.58 8.13 -42.57
C ILE A 65 9.28 8.56 -41.28
N ALA A 66 10.58 8.35 -41.11
CA ALA A 66 11.29 8.63 -39.87
C ALA A 66 11.09 10.07 -39.32
N PRO A 67 11.06 11.14 -40.15
CA PRO A 67 10.77 12.50 -39.65
C PRO A 67 9.34 12.67 -39.11
N GLU A 68 8.36 11.90 -39.61
CA GLU A 68 6.98 11.94 -39.11
C GLU A 68 6.90 11.29 -37.72
N VAL A 69 7.53 10.12 -37.57
CA VAL A 69 7.61 9.44 -36.27
C VAL A 69 8.35 10.29 -35.24
N SER A 70 9.43 10.97 -35.65
CA SER A 70 10.16 11.89 -34.76
C SER A 70 9.30 13.07 -34.28
N ARG A 71 8.45 13.60 -35.14
CA ARG A 71 7.48 14.65 -34.76
C ARG A 71 6.46 14.12 -33.75
N ASP A 72 5.97 12.89 -33.94
CA ASP A 72 5.07 12.28 -32.98
C ASP A 72 5.77 12.08 -31.62
N ILE A 73 7.00 11.57 -31.59
CA ILE A 73 7.80 11.45 -30.36
C ILE A 73 7.91 12.80 -29.65
N THR A 74 8.31 13.86 -30.36
CA THR A 74 8.42 15.22 -29.81
C THR A 74 7.10 15.74 -29.25
N ARG A 75 5.97 15.37 -29.84
CA ARG A 75 4.63 15.74 -29.36
C ARG A 75 4.26 15.02 -28.05
N TRP A 76 4.73 13.79 -27.85
CA TRP A 76 4.37 12.97 -26.66
C TRP A 76 5.29 13.23 -25.47
N GLN A 77 6.54 13.60 -25.69
CA GLN A 77 7.49 13.87 -24.59
C GLN A 77 6.98 14.88 -23.54
N PRO A 78 6.33 16.00 -23.88
CA PRO A 78 5.84 16.97 -22.90
C PRO A 78 4.72 16.43 -21.99
N LEU A 79 4.08 15.31 -22.33
CA LEU A 79 3.00 14.72 -21.52
C LEU A 79 3.53 13.95 -20.30
N LEU A 80 4.82 13.59 -20.29
CA LEU A 80 5.40 12.77 -19.21
C LEU A 80 5.52 13.53 -17.90
N GLU A 81 5.95 14.78 -17.93
CA GLU A 81 6.16 15.57 -16.71
C GLU A 81 4.85 15.88 -15.96
N PRO A 82 3.76 16.31 -16.62
CA PRO A 82 2.46 16.44 -15.97
C PRO A 82 1.94 15.12 -15.37
N ALA A 83 2.16 14.00 -16.07
CA ALA A 83 1.77 12.68 -15.56
C ALA A 83 2.56 12.32 -14.28
N TYR A 84 3.87 12.58 -14.24
CA TYR A 84 4.69 12.37 -13.05
C TYR A 84 4.22 13.22 -11.87
N ARG A 85 3.92 14.51 -12.08
CA ARG A 85 3.37 15.35 -11.01
C ARG A 85 2.07 14.85 -10.48
N ARG A 86 1.15 14.46 -11.39
CA ARG A 86 -0.14 13.88 -11.00
C ARG A 86 0.04 12.61 -10.15
N ALA A 87 0.96 11.73 -10.52
CA ALA A 87 1.22 10.51 -9.76
C ALA A 87 1.71 10.83 -8.34
N ARG A 88 2.59 11.81 -8.18
CA ARG A 88 3.05 12.26 -6.86
C ARG A 88 1.93 12.85 -6.01
N ASP A 89 1.04 13.61 -6.62
CA ASP A 89 -0.10 14.21 -5.92
C ASP A 89 -1.09 13.11 -5.48
N LEU A 90 -1.40 12.14 -6.35
CA LEU A 90 -2.21 10.98 -6.02
C LEU A 90 -1.61 10.16 -4.86
N ALA A 91 -0.29 9.96 -4.85
CA ALA A 91 0.38 9.27 -3.74
C ALA A 91 0.22 10.03 -2.41
N ARG A 92 0.33 11.37 -2.42
CA ARG A 92 0.09 12.22 -1.24
C ARG A 92 -1.36 12.21 -0.77
N GLU A 93 -2.30 12.09 -1.69
CA GLU A 93 -3.74 12.00 -1.42
C GLU A 93 -4.14 10.61 -0.89
N GLY A 94 -3.29 9.59 -1.05
CA GLY A 94 -3.53 8.22 -0.63
C GLY A 94 -4.11 7.32 -1.73
N ALA A 95 -4.23 7.81 -2.96
CA ALA A 95 -4.66 7.04 -4.13
C ALA A 95 -3.47 6.23 -4.71
N PHE A 96 -2.94 5.29 -3.92
CA PHE A 96 -1.67 4.62 -4.18
C PHE A 96 -1.68 3.77 -5.45
N ASP A 97 -2.74 3.02 -5.71
CA ASP A 97 -2.81 2.14 -6.87
C ASP A 97 -2.78 2.97 -8.17
N ALA A 98 -3.56 4.06 -8.23
CA ALA A 98 -3.55 4.97 -9.39
C ALA A 98 -2.21 5.69 -9.56
N ALA A 99 -1.53 6.04 -8.47
CA ALA A 99 -0.20 6.63 -8.51
C ALA A 99 0.84 5.63 -9.02
N GLU A 100 0.80 4.39 -8.53
CA GLU A 100 1.71 3.32 -8.90
C GLU A 100 1.57 2.95 -10.39
N ASP A 101 0.35 2.87 -10.90
CA ASP A 101 0.08 2.61 -12.32
C ASP A 101 0.72 3.67 -13.23
N ILE A 102 0.55 4.95 -12.91
CA ILE A 102 1.14 6.05 -13.68
C ILE A 102 2.68 6.02 -13.58
N LEU A 103 3.23 5.79 -12.40
CA LEU A 103 4.68 5.73 -12.19
C LEU A 103 5.30 4.53 -12.93
N ALA A 104 4.62 3.38 -12.91
CA ALA A 104 5.06 2.19 -13.62
C ALA A 104 5.05 2.42 -15.15
N ASP A 105 4.02 3.08 -15.68
CA ASP A 105 3.97 3.48 -17.10
C ASP A 105 5.14 4.39 -17.46
N LEU A 106 5.40 5.44 -16.67
CA LEU A 106 6.50 6.37 -16.92
C LEU A 106 7.88 5.70 -16.83
N ALA A 107 8.04 4.74 -15.92
CA ALA A 107 9.28 3.99 -15.74
C ALA A 107 9.68 3.15 -16.96
N LEU A 108 8.78 2.93 -17.94
CA LEU A 108 9.07 2.26 -19.20
C LEU A 108 10.03 3.07 -20.11
N VAL A 109 10.15 4.38 -19.89
CA VAL A 109 10.98 5.29 -20.70
C VAL A 109 12.09 5.96 -19.86
N PRO A 110 13.05 5.18 -19.35
CA PRO A 110 14.08 5.69 -18.42
C PRO A 110 15.03 6.71 -19.03
N ASP A 111 15.09 6.80 -20.35
CA ASP A 111 15.89 7.80 -21.08
C ASP A 111 15.28 9.20 -20.98
N GLN A 112 14.02 9.30 -20.58
CA GLN A 112 13.33 10.55 -20.34
C GLN A 112 13.48 10.99 -18.86
N PRO A 113 13.60 12.32 -18.58
CA PRO A 113 13.74 12.81 -17.20
C PRO A 113 12.64 12.32 -16.27
N ALA A 114 11.36 12.44 -16.66
CA ALA A 114 10.23 12.00 -15.87
C ALA A 114 10.24 10.47 -15.64
N GLY A 115 10.71 9.68 -16.63
CA GLY A 115 10.84 8.22 -16.47
C GLY A 115 11.92 7.82 -15.46
N ARG A 116 13.04 8.53 -15.43
CA ARG A 116 14.07 8.34 -14.38
C ARG A 116 13.53 8.70 -13.01
N GLN A 117 12.91 9.87 -12.89
CA GLN A 117 12.30 10.33 -11.64
C GLN A 117 11.23 9.36 -11.14
N ALA A 118 10.41 8.80 -12.03
CA ALA A 118 9.41 7.80 -11.67
C ALA A 118 10.05 6.53 -11.08
N ARG A 119 11.15 6.04 -11.70
CA ARG A 119 11.91 4.90 -11.18
C ARG A 119 12.53 5.18 -9.81
N GLU A 120 13.17 6.34 -9.66
CA GLU A 120 13.78 6.76 -8.40
C GLU A 120 12.73 6.90 -7.29
N PHE A 121 11.59 7.50 -7.59
CA PHE A 121 10.48 7.65 -6.66
C PHE A 121 9.89 6.30 -6.25
N LEU A 122 9.65 5.37 -7.20
CA LEU A 122 9.17 4.01 -6.93
C LEU A 122 10.18 3.17 -6.14
N ALA A 123 11.47 3.48 -6.24
CA ALA A 123 12.49 2.73 -5.55
C ALA A 123 12.40 2.89 -4.02
N PHE A 124 12.05 4.08 -3.51
CA PHE A 124 12.00 4.34 -2.08
C PHE A 124 10.87 5.29 -1.66
N GLU A 125 10.87 6.54 -2.14
CA GLU A 125 10.00 7.61 -1.63
C GLU A 125 8.50 7.27 -1.71
N PHE A 126 8.07 6.55 -2.74
CA PHE A 126 6.68 6.11 -2.89
C PHE A 126 6.24 5.24 -1.72
N HIS A 127 7.08 4.28 -1.32
CA HIS A 127 6.77 3.37 -0.22
C HIS A 127 6.86 4.06 1.13
N GLU A 128 7.76 5.03 1.29
CA GLU A 128 7.86 5.88 2.48
C GLU A 128 6.59 6.73 2.66
N VAL A 129 6.15 7.41 1.60
CA VAL A 129 4.89 8.19 1.59
C VAL A 129 3.70 7.29 1.89
N LYS A 130 3.64 6.11 1.28
CA LYS A 130 2.58 5.11 1.50
C LYS A 130 2.55 4.67 2.96
N ALA A 131 3.69 4.29 3.53
CA ALA A 131 3.78 3.86 4.92
C ALA A 131 3.36 4.97 5.90
N SER A 132 3.86 6.18 5.69
CA SER A 132 3.52 7.34 6.53
C SER A 132 2.03 7.66 6.49
N ARG A 133 1.42 7.62 5.32
CA ARG A 133 -0.01 7.90 5.15
C ARG A 133 -0.89 6.83 5.80
N LEU A 134 -0.53 5.56 5.63
CA LEU A 134 -1.25 4.44 6.24
C LEU A 134 -1.17 4.48 7.77
N LEU A 135 -0.05 4.90 8.36
CA LEU A 135 0.06 5.15 9.80
C LEU A 135 -0.93 6.22 10.27
N VAL A 136 -1.03 7.34 9.54
CA VAL A 136 -1.95 8.44 9.87
C VAL A 136 -3.41 7.99 9.79
N THR A 137 -3.75 7.10 8.86
CA THR A 137 -5.11 6.57 8.70
C THR A 137 -5.41 5.37 9.61
N GLY A 138 -4.44 4.91 10.40
CA GLY A 138 -4.58 3.81 11.35
C GLY A 138 -4.40 2.40 10.75
N ASP A 139 -4.02 2.30 9.48
CA ASP A 139 -3.67 1.02 8.86
C ASP A 139 -2.20 0.65 9.16
N ALA A 140 -1.98 0.15 10.36
CA ALA A 140 -0.64 -0.25 10.80
C ALA A 140 -0.08 -1.47 10.04
N GLU A 141 -0.92 -2.36 9.53
CA GLU A 141 -0.47 -3.52 8.75
C GLU A 141 -0.01 -3.11 7.36
N GLY A 142 -0.79 -2.30 6.68
CA GLY A 142 -0.41 -1.72 5.39
C GLY A 142 0.84 -0.86 5.49
N ALA A 143 0.96 -0.06 6.56
CA ALA A 143 2.14 0.75 6.83
C ALA A 143 3.41 -0.09 7.02
N GLU A 144 3.32 -1.18 7.80
CA GLU A 144 4.43 -2.12 7.99
C GLU A 144 4.86 -2.77 6.67
N ALA A 145 3.90 -3.19 5.85
CA ALA A 145 4.17 -3.78 4.55
C ALA A 145 4.88 -2.78 3.60
N ALA A 146 4.41 -1.54 3.54
CA ALA A 146 5.03 -0.49 2.73
C ALA A 146 6.44 -0.12 3.23
N ALA A 147 6.64 -0.01 4.55
CA ALA A 147 7.94 0.28 5.13
C ALA A 147 8.97 -0.85 4.87
N ARG A 148 8.54 -2.13 4.91
CA ARG A 148 9.39 -3.26 4.51
C ARG A 148 9.78 -3.21 3.03
N GLN A 149 8.87 -2.78 2.16
CA GLN A 149 9.19 -2.60 0.74
C GLN A 149 10.21 -1.49 0.53
N ALA A 150 10.09 -0.36 1.25
CA ALA A 150 11.09 0.71 1.23
C ALA A 150 12.46 0.19 1.66
N LEU A 151 12.52 -0.51 2.80
CA LEU A 151 13.77 -1.05 3.35
C LEU A 151 14.43 -2.06 2.40
N GLY A 152 13.66 -2.91 1.74
CA GLY A 152 14.18 -3.93 0.82
C GLY A 152 14.70 -3.38 -0.51
N ARG A 153 14.45 -2.11 -0.83
CA ARG A 153 14.80 -1.50 -2.13
C ARG A 153 15.92 -0.47 -2.06
N THR A 154 16.36 -0.09 -0.86
CA THR A 154 17.41 0.91 -0.68
C THR A 154 18.69 0.33 -0.12
N LEU A 155 19.83 0.91 -0.52
CA LEU A 155 21.16 0.66 0.03
C LEU A 155 21.73 1.92 0.71
N ASP A 156 21.00 3.03 0.71
CA ASP A 156 21.36 4.27 1.36
C ASP A 156 21.08 4.19 2.87
N GLU A 157 22.08 4.49 3.70
CA GLU A 157 21.97 4.38 5.16
C GLU A 157 20.87 5.29 5.75
N GLY A 158 20.73 6.50 5.21
CA GLY A 158 19.71 7.45 5.65
C GLY A 158 18.30 6.97 5.32
N GLN A 159 18.10 6.43 4.11
CA GLN A 159 16.84 5.84 3.70
C GLN A 159 16.53 4.56 4.50
N MET A 160 17.52 3.72 4.78
CA MET A 160 17.35 2.55 5.65
C MET A 160 16.89 2.96 7.06
N ALA A 161 17.50 4.00 7.63
CA ALA A 161 17.11 4.51 8.95
C ALA A 161 15.66 5.05 8.94
N ALA A 162 15.26 5.78 7.90
CA ALA A 162 13.89 6.28 7.75
C ALA A 162 12.87 5.13 7.64
N ALA A 163 13.15 4.12 6.81
CA ALA A 163 12.30 2.94 6.68
C ALA A 163 12.19 2.16 7.99
N GLN A 164 13.29 2.03 8.75
CA GLN A 164 13.29 1.37 10.05
C GLN A 164 12.42 2.15 11.07
N GLN A 165 12.50 3.47 11.09
CA GLN A 165 11.64 4.29 11.95
C GLN A 165 10.14 4.08 11.65
N LEU A 166 9.78 3.95 10.37
CA LEU A 166 8.40 3.65 9.97
C LEU A 166 7.96 2.25 10.40
N LEU A 167 8.87 1.25 10.33
CA LEU A 167 8.61 -0.10 10.83
C LEU A 167 8.36 -0.10 12.35
N ASP A 168 9.19 0.60 13.09
CA ASP A 168 9.06 0.71 14.55
C ASP A 168 7.75 1.42 14.92
N ALA A 169 7.40 2.49 14.21
CA ALA A 169 6.13 3.20 14.40
C ALA A 169 4.92 2.31 14.08
N ALA A 170 4.97 1.52 13.02
CA ALA A 170 3.91 0.57 12.68
C ALA A 170 3.76 -0.53 13.74
N ALA A 171 4.88 -1.06 14.25
CA ALA A 171 4.86 -2.04 15.33
C ALA A 171 4.25 -1.49 16.61
N LEU A 172 4.59 -0.25 17.00
CA LEU A 172 3.97 0.43 18.15
C LEU A 172 2.47 0.68 17.96
N ALA A 173 2.05 1.09 16.76
CA ALA A 173 0.64 1.29 16.45
C ALA A 173 -0.17 -0.03 16.54
N LYS A 174 0.38 -1.14 16.03
CA LYS A 174 -0.23 -2.49 16.18
C LYS A 174 -0.34 -2.91 17.63
N LEU A 175 0.72 -2.70 18.42
CA LEU A 175 0.71 -3.03 19.85
C LEU A 175 -0.36 -2.21 20.58
N GLY A 176 -0.42 -0.89 20.34
CA GLY A 176 -1.44 -0.02 20.91
C GLY A 176 -2.86 -0.44 20.55
N ALA A 177 -3.12 -0.78 19.29
CA ALA A 177 -4.41 -1.28 18.85
C ALA A 177 -4.79 -2.61 19.54
N THR A 178 -3.83 -3.52 19.68
CA THR A 178 -4.04 -4.80 20.37
C THR A 178 -4.34 -4.59 21.85
N MET A 179 -3.58 -3.73 22.55
CA MET A 179 -3.83 -3.41 23.96
C MET A 179 -5.20 -2.78 24.16
N THR A 180 -5.64 -1.89 23.28
CA THR A 180 -6.95 -1.26 23.36
C THR A 180 -8.06 -2.30 23.18
N ARG A 181 -7.95 -3.20 22.21
CA ARG A 181 -8.92 -4.30 21.97
C ARG A 181 -9.01 -5.24 23.18
N THR A 182 -7.86 -5.67 23.70
CA THR A 182 -7.80 -6.55 24.86
C THR A 182 -8.42 -5.85 26.09
N THR A 183 -8.16 -4.57 26.28
CA THR A 183 -8.76 -3.80 27.39
C THR A 183 -10.26 -3.67 27.22
N ALA A 184 -10.75 -3.37 26.01
CA ALA A 184 -12.18 -3.30 25.71
C ALA A 184 -12.88 -4.63 25.95
N LEU A 185 -12.29 -5.75 25.47
CA LEU A 185 -12.83 -7.08 25.69
C LEU A 185 -12.87 -7.47 27.18
N ARG A 186 -11.81 -7.11 27.94
CA ARG A 186 -11.78 -7.32 29.38
C ARG A 186 -12.87 -6.53 30.10
N SER A 187 -13.13 -5.29 29.65
CA SER A 187 -14.21 -4.48 30.20
C SER A 187 -15.58 -5.07 29.89
N ALA A 188 -15.80 -5.52 28.65
CA ALA A 188 -17.04 -6.23 28.27
C ALA A 188 -17.25 -7.51 29.10
N ALA A 189 -16.18 -8.29 29.32
CA ALA A 189 -16.21 -9.49 30.15
C ALA A 189 -16.59 -9.18 31.60
N LYS A 190 -16.10 -8.07 32.17
CA LYS A 190 -16.49 -7.64 33.53
C LYS A 190 -17.95 -7.18 33.60
N VAL A 191 -18.43 -6.47 32.60
CA VAL A 191 -19.84 -6.05 32.54
C VAL A 191 -20.74 -7.29 32.42
N LEU A 192 -20.37 -8.27 31.60
CA LEU A 192 -21.07 -9.55 31.51
C LEU A 192 -21.08 -10.30 32.86
N GLN A 193 -19.96 -10.33 33.57
CA GLN A 193 -19.87 -10.92 34.91
C GLN A 193 -20.90 -10.29 35.86
N THR A 194 -20.94 -8.96 35.89
CA THR A 194 -21.88 -8.22 36.72
C THR A 194 -23.33 -8.49 36.33
N TRP A 195 -23.63 -8.54 35.02
CA TRP A 195 -24.96 -8.84 34.53
C TRP A 195 -25.41 -10.27 34.89
N LEU A 196 -24.55 -11.27 34.72
CA LEU A 196 -24.86 -12.67 35.11
C LEU A 196 -25.17 -12.76 36.61
N TYR A 197 -24.40 -12.06 37.44
CA TYR A 197 -24.62 -12.04 38.87
C TYR A 197 -25.93 -11.32 39.23
N SER A 198 -26.24 -10.18 38.63
CA SER A 198 -27.53 -9.50 38.82
C SER A 198 -28.70 -10.38 38.41
N ASN A 199 -28.61 -11.07 37.27
CA ASN A 199 -29.63 -11.98 36.80
C ASN A 199 -29.87 -13.12 37.80
N TYR A 200 -28.80 -13.63 38.41
CA TYR A 200 -28.89 -14.65 39.46
C TYR A 200 -29.61 -14.11 40.72
N VAL A 201 -29.26 -12.89 41.14
CA VAL A 201 -29.90 -12.28 42.31
C VAL A 201 -31.39 -12.05 42.07
N ASP A 202 -31.78 -11.63 40.88
CA ASP A 202 -33.17 -11.30 40.54
C ASP A 202 -34.04 -12.55 40.31
N ASN A 203 -33.47 -13.61 39.70
CA ASN A 203 -34.19 -14.81 39.22
C ASN A 203 -33.90 -16.07 40.04
N GLY A 204 -32.94 -16.03 40.97
CA GLY A 204 -32.50 -17.18 41.78
C GLY A 204 -31.73 -18.25 41.01
N ARG A 205 -31.42 -17.99 39.74
CA ARG A 205 -30.66 -18.92 38.85
C ARG A 205 -29.96 -18.15 37.74
N PHE A 206 -28.89 -18.74 37.24
CA PHE A 206 -28.25 -18.26 36.00
C PHE A 206 -29.05 -18.67 34.76
N PRO A 207 -28.89 -17.98 33.61
CA PRO A 207 -29.46 -18.44 32.34
C PRO A 207 -29.04 -19.87 31.99
N GLU A 208 -29.94 -20.66 31.39
CA GLU A 208 -29.62 -22.04 30.97
C GLU A 208 -28.64 -22.04 29.76
N ARG A 209 -28.67 -20.98 28.96
CA ARG A 209 -27.81 -20.77 27.79
C ARG A 209 -27.36 -19.32 27.77
N LEU A 210 -26.22 -19.12 27.13
CA LEU A 210 -25.68 -17.76 26.91
C LEU A 210 -25.25 -17.64 25.46
N THR A 211 -25.95 -16.82 24.68
CA THR A 211 -25.66 -16.53 23.29
C THR A 211 -25.69 -15.02 23.07
N LEU A 212 -24.98 -14.53 22.05
CA LEU A 212 -25.00 -13.09 21.74
C LEU A 212 -26.40 -12.57 21.38
N ASP A 213 -27.26 -13.42 20.84
CA ASP A 213 -28.61 -13.05 20.42
C ASP A 213 -29.65 -13.20 21.54
N ASP A 214 -29.24 -13.59 22.74
CA ASP A 214 -30.11 -13.73 23.90
C ASP A 214 -30.88 -12.42 24.15
N PRO A 215 -32.23 -12.44 24.21
CA PRO A 215 -33.03 -11.25 24.50
C PRO A 215 -32.64 -10.55 25.79
N ASP A 216 -32.25 -11.30 26.80
CA ASP A 216 -31.87 -10.78 28.10
C ASP A 216 -30.56 -9.98 28.05
N LEU A 217 -29.73 -10.21 27.02
CA LEU A 217 -28.52 -9.41 26.76
C LEU A 217 -28.77 -8.13 25.95
N ALA A 218 -30.02 -7.81 25.60
CA ALA A 218 -30.33 -6.60 24.84
C ALA A 218 -29.74 -5.32 25.48
N PRO A 219 -29.80 -5.09 26.79
CA PRO A 219 -29.20 -3.89 27.39
C PRO A 219 -27.68 -3.78 27.14
N LEU A 220 -26.96 -4.89 27.12
CA LEU A 220 -25.52 -4.90 26.85
C LEU A 220 -25.20 -4.70 25.38
N ARG A 221 -26.06 -5.14 24.45
CA ARG A 221 -25.96 -4.83 23.03
C ARG A 221 -26.24 -3.36 22.74
N ASP A 222 -27.33 -2.84 23.31
CA ASP A 222 -27.77 -1.46 23.05
C ASP A 222 -26.75 -0.41 23.53
N THR A 223 -25.95 -0.76 24.54
CA THR A 223 -24.82 0.07 25.01
C THR A 223 -23.55 -0.13 24.20
N GLY A 224 -23.51 -1.01 23.21
CA GLY A 224 -22.31 -1.34 22.44
C GLY A 224 -21.25 -2.16 23.21
N THR A 225 -21.57 -2.59 24.44
CA THR A 225 -20.65 -3.37 25.28
C THR A 225 -20.22 -4.67 24.61
N LEU A 226 -21.11 -5.31 23.85
CA LEU A 226 -20.86 -6.58 23.19
C LEU A 226 -20.25 -6.44 21.78
N ASP A 227 -19.99 -5.22 21.28
CA ASP A 227 -19.47 -5.01 19.93
C ASP A 227 -18.09 -5.63 19.68
N VAL A 228 -17.28 -5.75 20.75
CA VAL A 228 -15.97 -6.37 20.71
C VAL A 228 -15.98 -7.88 20.89
N VAL A 229 -17.15 -8.46 21.26
CA VAL A 229 -17.33 -9.88 21.51
C VAL A 229 -17.72 -10.61 20.22
N ALA A 230 -17.04 -11.71 19.91
CA ALA A 230 -17.37 -12.60 18.82
C ALA A 230 -18.34 -13.71 19.24
N GLY A 231 -18.28 -14.13 20.52
CA GLY A 231 -19.13 -15.18 21.05
C GLY A 231 -18.78 -15.58 22.46
N PHE A 232 -19.60 -16.49 22.98
CA PHE A 232 -19.41 -17.14 24.27
C PHE A 232 -19.20 -18.64 24.02
N GLU A 233 -18.16 -19.21 24.64
CA GLU A 233 -17.83 -20.62 24.58
C GLU A 233 -17.83 -21.21 25.97
N ASP A 234 -18.00 -22.53 26.08
CA ASP A 234 -17.89 -23.31 27.33
C ASP A 234 -18.72 -22.75 28.50
N TYR A 235 -19.89 -22.18 28.20
CA TYR A 235 -20.77 -21.69 29.25
C TYR A 235 -21.29 -22.83 30.08
N ARG A 236 -21.09 -22.73 31.40
CA ARG A 236 -21.62 -23.70 32.43
C ARG A 236 -22.09 -22.86 33.61
N ALA A 237 -23.25 -23.23 34.11
CA ALA A 237 -23.80 -22.65 35.33
C ALA A 237 -24.37 -23.79 36.22
N ALA A 238 -24.10 -23.70 37.50
CA ALA A 238 -24.61 -24.64 38.50
C ALA A 238 -24.72 -23.90 39.84
N ASP A 239 -25.89 -24.05 40.48
CA ASP A 239 -26.20 -23.42 41.75
C ASP A 239 -25.85 -21.92 41.78
N ASP A 240 -24.82 -21.54 42.52
CA ASP A 240 -24.35 -20.17 42.73
C ASP A 240 -23.06 -19.83 41.94
N THR A 241 -22.66 -20.73 41.02
CA THR A 241 -21.41 -20.59 40.25
C THR A 241 -21.67 -20.62 38.75
N PHE A 242 -20.81 -19.91 38.00
CA PHE A 242 -20.78 -19.99 36.54
C PHE A 242 -19.35 -19.88 36.01
N SER A 243 -19.19 -20.38 34.80
CA SER A 243 -17.97 -20.17 33.99
C SER A 243 -18.36 -20.00 32.54
N VAL A 244 -17.75 -19.01 31.88
CA VAL A 244 -17.91 -18.76 30.44
C VAL A 244 -16.59 -18.29 29.86
N LEU A 245 -16.31 -18.67 28.61
CA LEU A 245 -15.20 -18.16 27.84
C LEU A 245 -15.75 -17.09 26.89
N VAL A 246 -15.35 -15.83 27.13
CA VAL A 246 -15.70 -14.70 26.25
C VAL A 246 -14.61 -14.58 25.20
N VAL A 247 -15.01 -14.70 23.93
CA VAL A 247 -14.12 -14.65 22.77
C VAL A 247 -14.28 -13.30 22.08
N GLY A 248 -13.18 -12.59 21.89
CA GLY A 248 -13.13 -11.34 21.15
C GLY A 248 -13.07 -11.55 19.65
N ARG A 249 -13.51 -10.55 18.87
CA ARG A 249 -13.44 -10.57 17.39
C ARG A 249 -12.03 -10.69 16.83
N SER A 250 -11.01 -10.33 17.61
CA SER A 250 -9.59 -10.46 17.24
C SER A 250 -8.94 -11.73 17.79
N GLY A 251 -9.75 -12.64 18.37
CA GLY A 251 -9.29 -13.95 18.85
C GLY A 251 -8.78 -13.98 20.31
N GLU A 252 -8.76 -12.84 21.01
CA GLU A 252 -8.46 -12.80 22.43
C GLU A 252 -9.56 -13.53 23.22
N ARG A 253 -9.20 -14.12 24.36
CA ARG A 253 -10.11 -14.92 25.17
C ARG A 253 -9.99 -14.55 26.64
N PHE A 254 -11.14 -14.43 27.31
CA PHE A 254 -11.21 -14.24 28.75
C PHE A 254 -12.13 -15.29 29.37
N ARG A 255 -11.64 -15.97 30.40
CA ARG A 255 -12.49 -16.77 31.26
C ARG A 255 -13.15 -15.88 32.30
N VAL A 256 -14.45 -15.96 32.38
CA VAL A 256 -15.28 -15.21 33.32
C VAL A 256 -15.94 -16.20 34.24
N THR A 257 -15.74 -16.03 35.55
CA THR A 257 -16.42 -16.78 36.62
C THR A 257 -17.08 -15.81 37.59
N GLU A 258 -17.77 -16.29 38.59
CA GLU A 258 -18.36 -15.45 39.64
C GLU A 258 -17.31 -14.60 40.39
N ARG A 259 -16.03 -15.01 40.38
CA ARG A 259 -14.96 -14.37 41.16
C ARG A 259 -13.98 -13.58 40.32
N VAL A 260 -13.70 -14.03 39.09
CA VAL A 260 -12.55 -13.52 38.36
C VAL A 260 -12.82 -13.42 36.87
N VAL A 261 -12.18 -12.42 36.22
CA VAL A 261 -12.03 -12.28 34.77
C VAL A 261 -10.55 -12.37 34.44
N GLU A 262 -10.13 -13.46 33.83
CA GLU A 262 -8.73 -13.75 33.52
C GLU A 262 -8.51 -14.05 32.04
N PRO A 263 -7.36 -13.64 31.45
CA PRO A 263 -7.02 -13.95 30.08
C PRO A 263 -6.74 -15.46 29.93
N VAL A 264 -7.17 -16.03 28.81
CA VAL A 264 -6.88 -17.43 28.46
C VAL A 264 -6.03 -17.43 27.17
N PRO A 265 -4.90 -18.14 27.16
CA PRO A 265 -4.09 -18.27 25.95
C PRO A 265 -4.92 -18.80 24.78
N ALA A 266 -4.64 -18.27 23.58
CA ALA A 266 -5.21 -18.85 22.37
C ALA A 266 -4.80 -20.34 22.26
N PRO A 267 -5.69 -21.23 21.78
CA PRO A 267 -5.31 -22.62 21.55
C PRO A 267 -4.12 -22.64 20.60
N THR A 268 -3.00 -23.21 21.03
CA THR A 268 -1.86 -23.47 20.16
C THR A 268 -2.35 -24.36 19.03
N ALA A 269 -2.32 -23.85 17.79
CA ALA A 269 -2.58 -24.68 16.62
C ALA A 269 -1.60 -25.87 16.70
N GLY A 270 -2.12 -27.05 16.98
CA GLY A 270 -1.32 -28.28 16.96
C GLY A 270 -0.68 -28.42 15.56
N PRO A 271 0.47 -29.08 15.48
CA PRO A 271 1.14 -29.32 14.22
C PRO A 271 0.17 -30.08 13.27
N ARG A 272 -0.06 -29.46 12.09
CA ARG A 272 -0.80 -30.12 10.99
C ARG A 272 0.09 -31.12 10.30
#